data_761660524e1ecc7ccdf207a8339ce40d
#
_entry.id   761660524e1ecc7ccdf207a8339ce40d
#
_cell.length_a   1.000
_cell.length_b   1.000
_cell.length_c   1.000
_cell.angle_alpha   90.00
_cell.angle_beta   90.00
_cell.angle_gamma   90.00
#
_symmetry.space_group_name_H-M   'P 1'
#
loop_
_entity.id
_entity.type
_entity.pdbx_description
1 polymer ?
#
loop_
_entity_poly.entity_id
_entity_poly.type
_entity_poly.pdbx_seq_one_letter_code
_entity_poly.pdbx_strand_id
1 'polypeptide(L)'
;MNIPSKPATIDVEIHGNFIDGREVEAAGGELLDVRNPATGDVIAKIPNSTAADIDRAMKSARAAFEGKAWGGMDTRARARLVNKLADAFEANLDTLYRLETLNNGRPVNETRAQLSRLPDFFRYFAGLALARRDSVIPVEGSYLNYTLRTPIGIVANCTPFNHPLMILCKSLAVVLATGCVTVVKPSEYTPLTTLKLAQIFSEAGLPPGVFNIVLGLGQSAGKMLAEHGDIDKLVLTGGTEAGRIAGSAAAKVFAHQTMELGGKTPVMIFDDFDVDRAVNYAAFGAFIGAGQTCVCASRHIVQASIYDEFVAKLQAKTRSIRIGDPFDPNTQLGPVISARQRDRVLTYARYGHEDGARLLTGGVAARVAGHDNGYFVEPTVFADVKSDMRIFQEEVFGPFTSVTPFKDEADALRLANDSPFGLAAAIRTRDVARAHRVAAAVKAGIVWINDHHRLDPASPWGGVDDSGIGRECGTESFDDHFNTKSVMVATHEQPFDWYRDTASQRRLN
;
A
#
# COMPACT_ATOMS: atom_id res chain seq x y z
N MET A 1 31.31 -8.81 4.09
CA MET A 1 30.59 -9.56 5.13
C MET A 1 30.05 -10.81 4.48
N ASN A 2 30.48 -11.99 4.96
CA ASN A 2 29.99 -13.27 4.46
C ASN A 2 28.50 -13.41 4.80
N ILE A 3 27.65 -13.43 3.78
CA ILE A 3 26.25 -13.82 3.91
C ILE A 3 26.27 -15.34 4.10
N PRO A 4 25.71 -15.89 5.21
CA PRO A 4 25.67 -17.34 5.35
C PRO A 4 24.83 -17.91 4.22
N SER A 5 25.42 -18.75 3.39
CA SER A 5 24.70 -19.59 2.45
C SER A 5 23.93 -20.64 3.26
N LYS A 6 22.61 -20.63 3.15
CA LYS A 6 21.62 -21.56 3.70
C LYS A 6 21.56 -21.58 5.23
N PRO A 7 20.49 -21.12 5.87
CA PRO A 7 20.32 -21.37 7.29
C PRO A 7 20.24 -22.87 7.54
N ALA A 8 21.01 -23.34 8.50
CA ALA A 8 20.77 -24.62 9.15
C ALA A 8 19.30 -24.68 9.59
N THR A 9 18.71 -25.87 9.65
CA THR A 9 17.32 -26.16 10.07
C THR A 9 16.62 -24.97 10.73
N ILE A 10 15.64 -24.37 10.03
CA ILE A 10 14.81 -23.30 10.60
C ILE A 10 13.92 -23.98 11.64
N ASP A 11 14.14 -23.71 12.93
CA ASP A 11 13.16 -24.03 13.96
C ASP A 11 11.88 -23.23 13.65
N VAL A 12 10.78 -23.93 13.39
CA VAL A 12 9.50 -23.32 13.04
C VAL A 12 8.90 -22.68 14.28
N GLU A 13 9.09 -21.38 14.43
CA GLU A 13 8.54 -20.62 15.55
C GLU A 13 7.02 -20.42 15.40
N ILE A 14 6.29 -20.52 16.51
CA ILE A 14 4.85 -20.21 16.55
C ILE A 14 4.71 -18.83 17.15
N HIS A 15 4.20 -17.89 16.34
CA HIS A 15 3.94 -16.54 16.79
C HIS A 15 2.47 -16.38 17.22
N GLY A 16 2.24 -15.53 18.23
CA GLY A 16 0.94 -15.08 18.68
C GLY A 16 0.53 -13.73 18.09
N ASN A 17 -0.64 -13.24 18.49
CA ASN A 17 -1.05 -11.87 18.24
C ASN A 17 -0.15 -10.89 19.03
N PHE A 18 0.02 -9.66 18.57
CA PHE A 18 0.71 -8.62 19.34
C PHE A 18 -0.31 -7.63 19.89
N ILE A 19 -0.59 -7.70 21.17
CA ILE A 19 -1.63 -6.90 21.83
C ILE A 19 -1.09 -6.33 23.14
N ASP A 20 -1.39 -5.06 23.39
CA ASP A 20 -0.98 -4.39 24.61
C ASP A 20 0.54 -4.38 24.82
N GLY A 21 1.28 -4.13 23.73
CA GLY A 21 2.74 -4.00 23.73
C GLY A 21 3.52 -5.31 23.84
N ARG A 22 2.89 -6.46 23.70
CA ARG A 22 3.53 -7.79 23.81
C ARG A 22 2.87 -8.83 22.92
N GLU A 23 3.61 -9.87 22.62
CA GLU A 23 3.07 -11.06 21.98
C GLU A 23 2.20 -11.86 22.96
N VAL A 24 1.05 -12.33 22.48
CA VAL A 24 0.06 -13.06 23.28
C VAL A 24 -0.49 -14.23 22.47
N GLU A 25 -0.75 -15.34 23.14
CA GLU A 25 -1.44 -16.48 22.53
C GLU A 25 -2.85 -16.07 22.07
N ALA A 26 -3.27 -16.63 20.93
CA ALA A 26 -4.64 -16.49 20.46
C ALA A 26 -5.60 -17.28 21.35
N ALA A 27 -6.84 -16.79 21.48
CA ALA A 27 -7.89 -17.43 22.28
C ALA A 27 -8.31 -18.80 21.71
N GLY A 28 -7.86 -19.13 20.52
CA GLY A 28 -8.14 -20.38 19.81
C GLY A 28 -7.86 -20.20 18.32
N GLY A 29 -8.33 -21.17 17.55
CA GLY A 29 -8.19 -21.12 16.11
C GLY A 29 -7.13 -22.08 15.55
N GLU A 30 -7.18 -22.21 14.26
CA GLU A 30 -6.26 -23.01 13.45
C GLU A 30 -4.92 -22.29 13.33
N LEU A 31 -3.82 -23.04 13.28
CA LEU A 31 -2.51 -22.52 12.94
C LEU A 31 -2.32 -22.52 11.42
N LEU A 32 -1.85 -21.41 10.89
CA LEU A 32 -1.55 -21.18 9.48
C LEU A 32 -0.03 -21.22 9.27
N ASP A 33 0.41 -21.90 8.22
CA ASP A 33 1.81 -21.94 7.82
C ASP A 33 2.23 -20.64 7.13
N VAL A 34 3.30 -20.04 7.60
CA VAL A 34 4.05 -18.97 6.90
C VAL A 34 5.20 -19.61 6.14
N ARG A 35 5.27 -19.40 4.84
CA ARG A 35 6.25 -20.07 3.98
C ARG A 35 7.24 -19.09 3.36
N ASN A 36 8.48 -19.57 3.18
CA ASN A 36 9.45 -18.91 2.32
C ASN A 36 9.09 -19.19 0.85
N PRO A 37 8.74 -18.19 0.04
CA PRO A 37 8.32 -18.42 -1.34
C PRO A 37 9.44 -18.89 -2.27
N ALA A 38 10.72 -18.70 -1.87
CA ALA A 38 11.85 -19.18 -2.64
C ALA A 38 12.11 -20.70 -2.50
N THR A 39 11.71 -21.31 -1.38
CA THR A 39 11.94 -22.73 -1.11
C THR A 39 10.67 -23.55 -0.91
N GLY A 40 9.53 -22.88 -0.62
CA GLY A 40 8.28 -23.53 -0.23
C GLY A 40 8.26 -24.02 1.22
N ASP A 41 9.37 -23.89 1.95
CA ASP A 41 9.49 -24.37 3.34
C ASP A 41 8.64 -23.52 4.30
N VAL A 42 8.11 -24.16 5.33
CA VAL A 42 7.46 -23.47 6.46
C VAL A 42 8.55 -22.85 7.33
N ILE A 43 8.45 -21.52 7.53
CA ILE A 43 9.41 -20.74 8.32
C ILE A 43 8.83 -20.28 9.66
N ALA A 44 7.51 -20.21 9.77
CA ALA A 44 6.80 -19.89 11.01
C ALA A 44 5.35 -20.42 10.94
N LYS A 45 4.66 -20.38 12.07
CA LYS A 45 3.21 -20.60 12.17
C LYS A 45 2.56 -19.45 12.91
N ILE A 46 1.35 -19.08 12.49
CA ILE A 46 0.56 -18.01 13.08
C ILE A 46 -0.88 -18.47 13.34
N PRO A 47 -1.60 -17.92 14.31
CA PRO A 47 -2.99 -18.25 14.51
C PRO A 47 -3.90 -17.62 13.45
N ASN A 48 -5.04 -18.25 13.20
CA ASN A 48 -6.18 -17.62 12.55
C ASN A 48 -7.10 -17.07 13.65
N SER A 49 -6.88 -15.82 14.05
CA SER A 49 -7.54 -15.17 15.19
C SER A 49 -9.06 -15.27 15.14
N THR A 50 -9.64 -15.42 16.32
CA THR A 50 -11.09 -15.48 16.56
C THR A 50 -11.68 -14.10 16.86
N ALA A 51 -13.01 -14.00 16.97
CA ALA A 51 -13.69 -12.77 17.40
C ALA A 51 -13.22 -12.29 18.78
N ALA A 52 -12.91 -13.22 19.69
CA ALA A 52 -12.41 -12.87 21.04
C ALA A 52 -11.02 -12.19 20.97
N ASP A 53 -10.17 -12.58 20.02
CA ASP A 53 -8.86 -11.96 19.80
C ASP A 53 -9.02 -10.55 19.25
N ILE A 54 -9.93 -10.36 18.26
CA ILE A 54 -10.26 -9.06 17.69
C ILE A 54 -10.78 -8.12 18.78
N ASP A 55 -11.77 -8.58 19.56
CA ASP A 55 -12.33 -7.81 20.68
C ASP A 55 -11.26 -7.41 21.70
N ARG A 56 -10.32 -8.31 22.01
CA ARG A 56 -9.20 -8.03 22.93
C ARG A 56 -8.29 -6.93 22.37
N ALA A 57 -7.94 -6.99 21.10
CA ALA A 57 -7.11 -5.98 20.43
C ALA A 57 -7.83 -4.62 20.38
N MET A 58 -9.12 -4.62 20.04
CA MET A 58 -9.93 -3.40 19.99
C MET A 58 -10.10 -2.75 21.36
N LYS A 59 -10.33 -3.53 22.41
CA LYS A 59 -10.37 -3.02 23.81
C LYS A 59 -9.04 -2.42 24.23
N SER A 60 -7.92 -3.06 23.90
CA SER A 60 -6.58 -2.52 24.18
C SER A 60 -6.36 -1.19 23.43
N ALA A 61 -6.75 -1.12 22.15
CA ALA A 61 -6.65 0.10 21.34
C ALA A 61 -7.52 1.24 21.94
N ARG A 62 -8.77 0.96 22.31
CA ARG A 62 -9.68 1.95 22.92
C ARG A 62 -9.12 2.48 24.22
N ALA A 63 -8.63 1.59 25.09
CA ALA A 63 -8.01 1.98 26.36
C ALA A 63 -6.76 2.86 26.16
N ALA A 64 -5.93 2.59 25.16
CA ALA A 64 -4.78 3.42 24.83
C ALA A 64 -5.20 4.80 24.28
N PHE A 65 -6.19 4.84 23.38
CA PHE A 65 -6.71 6.08 22.81
C PHE A 65 -7.31 7.02 23.85
N GLU A 66 -8.06 6.49 24.80
CA GLU A 66 -8.69 7.27 25.89
C GLU A 66 -7.74 7.52 27.07
N GLY A 67 -6.65 6.75 27.12
CA GLY A 67 -5.69 6.78 28.22
C GLY A 67 -4.75 8.00 28.19
N LYS A 68 -4.28 8.42 29.38
CA LYS A 68 -3.39 9.58 29.52
C LYS A 68 -2.02 9.38 28.85
N ALA A 69 -1.53 8.14 28.77
CA ALA A 69 -0.19 7.84 28.25
C ALA A 69 -0.06 8.13 26.76
N TRP A 70 -1.16 7.99 25.98
CA TRP A 70 -1.20 8.28 24.57
C TRP A 70 -2.22 9.35 24.21
N GLY A 71 -3.51 9.15 24.48
CA GLY A 71 -4.57 10.11 24.16
C GLY A 71 -4.40 11.46 24.85
N GLY A 72 -3.82 11.47 26.06
CA GLY A 72 -3.46 12.69 26.78
C GLY A 72 -2.07 13.27 26.44
N MET A 73 -1.29 12.64 25.56
CA MET A 73 0.04 13.10 25.19
C MET A 73 -0.03 14.37 24.32
N ASP A 74 0.71 15.41 24.70
CA ASP A 74 0.78 16.62 23.86
C ASP A 74 1.49 16.35 22.52
N THR A 75 1.16 17.17 21.51
CA THR A 75 1.66 16.99 20.13
C THR A 75 3.18 17.03 20.05
N ARG A 76 3.88 17.83 20.87
CA ARG A 76 5.35 17.90 20.83
C ARG A 76 5.99 16.66 21.41
N ALA A 77 5.46 16.14 22.52
CA ALA A 77 5.91 14.89 23.12
C ALA A 77 5.70 13.72 22.14
N ARG A 78 4.54 13.66 21.49
CA ARG A 78 4.20 12.65 20.49
C ARG A 78 5.12 12.73 19.27
N ALA A 79 5.37 13.93 18.73
CA ALA A 79 6.30 14.11 17.60
C ALA A 79 7.73 13.66 17.95
N ARG A 80 8.21 13.94 19.17
CA ARG A 80 9.51 13.43 19.66
C ARG A 80 9.53 11.90 19.73
N LEU A 81 8.46 11.29 20.24
CA LEU A 81 8.35 9.83 20.29
C LEU A 81 8.34 9.24 18.89
N VAL A 82 7.54 9.77 17.95
CA VAL A 82 7.48 9.29 16.56
C VAL A 82 8.85 9.38 15.88
N ASN A 83 9.63 10.45 16.11
CA ASN A 83 11.01 10.54 15.61
C ASN A 83 11.92 9.46 16.24
N LYS A 84 11.79 9.20 17.56
CA LYS A 84 12.53 8.12 18.22
C LYS A 84 12.18 6.74 17.64
N LEU A 85 10.93 6.51 17.24
CA LEU A 85 10.51 5.28 16.56
C LEU A 85 11.14 5.16 15.16
N ALA A 86 11.25 6.28 14.43
CA ALA A 86 11.98 6.33 13.16
C ALA A 86 13.46 5.94 13.34
N ASP A 87 14.11 6.45 14.38
CA ASP A 87 15.51 6.11 14.70
C ASP A 87 15.66 4.63 15.10
N ALA A 88 14.70 4.09 15.85
CA ALA A 88 14.67 2.67 16.20
C ALA A 88 14.46 1.76 14.98
N PHE A 89 13.61 2.17 14.03
CA PHE A 89 13.46 1.49 12.74
C PHE A 89 14.79 1.44 11.99
N GLU A 90 15.44 2.59 11.85
CA GLU A 90 16.71 2.75 11.13
C GLU A 90 17.83 1.92 11.76
N ALA A 91 17.91 1.88 13.09
CA ALA A 91 18.87 1.06 13.83
C ALA A 91 18.67 -0.45 13.63
N ASN A 92 17.46 -0.90 13.29
CA ASN A 92 17.12 -2.29 13.05
C ASN A 92 16.94 -2.65 11.55
N LEU A 93 17.37 -1.76 10.65
CA LEU A 93 17.14 -1.91 9.22
C LEU A 93 17.66 -3.23 8.65
N ASP A 94 18.87 -3.67 9.07
CA ASP A 94 19.48 -4.93 8.58
C ASP A 94 18.61 -6.15 8.93
N THR A 95 18.07 -6.20 10.12
CA THR A 95 17.14 -7.25 10.56
C THR A 95 15.85 -7.23 9.75
N LEU A 96 15.27 -6.04 9.57
CA LEU A 96 13.97 -5.88 8.93
C LEU A 96 14.00 -6.25 7.44
N TYR A 97 14.96 -5.75 6.66
CA TYR A 97 14.97 -6.06 5.22
C TYR A 97 15.33 -7.53 4.94
N ARG A 98 16.18 -8.16 5.77
CA ARG A 98 16.48 -9.59 5.64
C ARG A 98 15.28 -10.45 5.98
N LEU A 99 14.56 -10.11 7.04
CA LEU A 99 13.34 -10.81 7.42
C LEU A 99 12.25 -10.62 6.34
N GLU A 100 12.15 -9.42 5.75
CA GLU A 100 11.22 -9.19 4.65
C GLU A 100 11.59 -10.01 3.40
N THR A 101 12.87 -10.07 3.04
CA THR A 101 13.35 -10.93 1.95
C THR A 101 13.01 -12.41 2.20
N LEU A 102 13.25 -12.92 3.41
CA LEU A 102 12.94 -14.30 3.77
C LEU A 102 11.45 -14.61 3.64
N ASN A 103 10.60 -13.71 4.15
CA ASN A 103 9.16 -13.94 4.26
C ASN A 103 8.40 -13.64 2.96
N ASN A 104 8.89 -12.68 2.15
CA ASN A 104 8.22 -12.20 0.93
C ASN A 104 8.84 -12.74 -0.37
N GLY A 105 10.14 -13.09 -0.37
CA GLY A 105 10.87 -13.56 -1.53
C GLY A 105 11.43 -12.47 -2.45
N ARG A 106 11.28 -11.19 -2.13
CA ARG A 106 11.88 -10.11 -2.91
C ARG A 106 13.40 -10.09 -2.75
N PRO A 107 14.17 -9.77 -3.81
CA PRO A 107 15.62 -9.66 -3.73
C PRO A 107 16.09 -8.74 -2.60
N VAL A 108 17.13 -9.14 -1.88
CA VAL A 108 17.66 -8.43 -0.70
C VAL A 108 18.08 -6.98 -0.99
N ASN A 109 18.57 -6.71 -2.20
CA ASN A 109 18.90 -5.34 -2.62
C ASN A 109 17.64 -4.47 -2.78
N GLU A 110 16.55 -5.07 -3.21
CA GLU A 110 15.27 -4.37 -3.40
C GLU A 110 14.61 -4.04 -2.05
N THR A 111 14.53 -5.02 -1.14
CA THR A 111 13.98 -4.81 0.21
C THR A 111 14.81 -3.80 0.98
N ARG A 112 16.15 -3.90 0.94
CA ARG A 112 17.05 -2.92 1.56
C ARG A 112 16.83 -1.51 1.03
N ALA A 113 16.80 -1.34 -0.30
CA ALA A 113 16.61 -0.04 -0.93
C ALA A 113 15.26 0.60 -0.56
N GLN A 114 14.21 -0.20 -0.45
CA GLN A 114 12.88 0.28 -0.09
C GLN A 114 12.79 0.62 1.40
N LEU A 115 13.18 -0.31 2.28
CA LEU A 115 13.00 -0.13 3.73
C LEU A 115 13.87 0.99 4.30
N SER A 116 15.04 1.28 3.69
CA SER A 116 15.90 2.39 4.11
C SER A 116 15.23 3.78 4.02
N ARG A 117 14.14 3.91 3.27
CA ARG A 117 13.39 5.17 3.12
C ARG A 117 12.20 5.30 4.07
N LEU A 118 11.82 4.22 4.79
CA LEU A 118 10.61 4.22 5.60
C LEU A 118 10.69 5.09 6.86
N PRO A 119 11.84 5.26 7.53
CA PRO A 119 11.97 6.22 8.63
C PRO A 119 11.55 7.64 8.27
N ASP A 120 11.71 8.05 7.00
CA ASP A 120 11.33 9.40 6.54
C ASP A 120 9.82 9.64 6.57
N PHE A 121 9.00 8.60 6.48
CA PHE A 121 7.56 8.71 6.62
C PHE A 121 7.18 9.17 8.05
N PHE A 122 7.79 8.57 9.05
CA PHE A 122 7.57 8.94 10.45
C PHE A 122 8.05 10.36 10.74
N ARG A 123 9.24 10.73 10.24
CA ARG A 123 9.81 12.07 10.42
C ARG A 123 8.96 13.14 9.73
N TYR A 124 8.48 12.87 8.51
CA TYR A 124 7.60 13.77 7.76
C TYR A 124 6.30 14.05 8.54
N PHE A 125 5.57 13.01 8.95
CA PHE A 125 4.31 13.19 9.65
C PHE A 125 4.49 13.76 11.06
N ALA A 126 5.58 13.45 11.77
CA ALA A 126 5.92 14.10 13.03
C ALA A 126 6.13 15.60 12.85
N GLY A 127 6.83 16.02 11.78
CA GLY A 127 6.99 17.43 11.40
C GLY A 127 5.66 18.10 11.03
N LEU A 128 4.84 17.43 10.24
CA LEU A 128 3.53 17.92 9.83
C LEU A 128 2.60 18.14 11.03
N ALA A 129 2.62 17.23 12.01
CA ALA A 129 1.85 17.38 13.25
C ALA A 129 2.21 18.65 14.03
N LEU A 130 3.49 19.05 14.01
CA LEU A 130 3.96 20.29 14.65
C LEU A 130 3.61 21.56 13.85
N ALA A 131 3.46 21.42 12.52
CA ALA A 131 3.14 22.53 11.63
C ALA A 131 1.62 22.77 11.50
N ARG A 132 0.79 21.86 12.00
CA ARG A 132 -0.67 21.92 11.89
C ARG A 132 -1.23 23.21 12.47
N ARG A 133 -2.22 23.78 11.77
CA ARG A 133 -2.98 24.96 12.20
C ARG A 133 -4.46 24.67 12.09
N ASP A 134 -5.23 25.19 13.06
CA ASP A 134 -6.69 25.27 13.00
C ASP A 134 -7.09 26.68 12.52
N SER A 135 -8.34 26.83 12.06
CA SER A 135 -8.81 28.05 11.42
C SER A 135 -9.69 28.87 12.34
N VAL A 136 -9.58 30.20 12.24
CA VAL A 136 -10.61 31.13 12.70
C VAL A 136 -11.39 31.53 11.45
N ILE A 137 -12.71 31.32 11.46
CA ILE A 137 -13.59 31.52 10.31
C ILE A 137 -14.37 32.82 10.52
N PRO A 138 -14.26 33.82 9.62
CA PRO A 138 -15.12 35.01 9.67
C PRO A 138 -16.59 34.61 9.49
N VAL A 139 -17.43 35.09 10.40
CA VAL A 139 -18.89 34.88 10.37
C VAL A 139 -19.58 36.22 10.60
N GLU A 140 -20.82 36.34 10.14
CA GLU A 140 -21.61 37.54 10.33
C GLU A 140 -22.02 37.73 11.81
N GLY A 141 -22.07 38.97 12.26
CA GLY A 141 -22.45 39.32 13.62
C GLY A 141 -21.30 39.26 14.63
N SER A 142 -21.65 39.36 15.94
CA SER A 142 -20.69 39.36 17.02
C SER A 142 -20.42 37.91 17.50
N TYR A 143 -19.69 37.17 16.72
CA TYR A 143 -19.31 35.79 16.98
C TYR A 143 -17.83 35.55 16.71
N LEU A 144 -17.23 34.67 17.50
CA LEU A 144 -15.97 34.01 17.19
C LEU A 144 -16.27 32.58 16.73
N ASN A 145 -15.89 32.24 15.50
CA ASN A 145 -15.93 30.86 15.03
C ASN A 145 -14.51 30.33 14.81
N TYR A 146 -14.24 29.17 15.38
CA TYR A 146 -12.97 28.48 15.15
C TYR A 146 -13.18 26.97 15.00
N THR A 147 -12.23 26.32 14.35
CA THR A 147 -12.22 24.87 14.21
C THR A 147 -11.30 24.23 15.24
N LEU A 148 -11.69 23.05 15.72
CA LEU A 148 -10.84 22.12 16.48
C LEU A 148 -10.78 20.79 15.71
N ARG A 149 -9.57 20.27 15.57
CA ARG A 149 -9.35 18.94 15.01
C ARG A 149 -8.98 17.97 16.12
N THR A 150 -9.76 16.92 16.28
CA THR A 150 -9.52 15.82 17.22
C THR A 150 -9.16 14.55 16.48
N PRO A 151 -8.19 13.75 16.96
CA PRO A 151 -7.87 12.46 16.33
C PRO A 151 -9.13 11.62 16.13
N ILE A 152 -9.21 10.92 14.98
CA ILE A 152 -10.41 10.18 14.61
C ILE A 152 -10.68 9.00 15.56
N GLY A 153 -9.64 8.32 16.06
CA GLY A 153 -9.77 7.21 17.00
C GLY A 153 -8.98 5.97 16.60
N ILE A 154 -9.66 4.83 16.47
CA ILE A 154 -9.08 3.54 16.15
C ILE A 154 -9.09 3.31 14.65
N VAL A 155 -7.90 3.11 14.08
CA VAL A 155 -7.70 2.77 12.67
C VAL A 155 -7.50 1.26 12.54
N ALA A 156 -8.47 0.57 11.95
CA ALA A 156 -8.30 -0.81 11.48
C ALA A 156 -7.48 -0.80 10.19
N ASN A 157 -6.38 -1.54 10.14
CA ASN A 157 -5.46 -1.52 9.00
C ASN A 157 -5.21 -2.93 8.47
N CYS A 158 -5.62 -3.20 7.25
CA CYS A 158 -5.40 -4.48 6.56
C CYS A 158 -4.32 -4.31 5.50
N THR A 159 -3.16 -4.94 5.70
CA THR A 159 -2.02 -4.82 4.78
C THR A 159 -1.82 -6.07 3.93
N PRO A 160 -1.42 -5.92 2.66
CA PRO A 160 -1.17 -7.03 1.74
C PRO A 160 0.24 -7.61 1.91
N PHE A 161 0.54 -8.63 1.09
CA PHE A 161 1.80 -9.36 1.15
C PHE A 161 2.97 -8.74 0.36
N ASN A 162 2.69 -7.87 -0.62
CA ASN A 162 3.68 -7.50 -1.63
C ASN A 162 4.78 -6.55 -1.14
N HIS A 163 4.41 -5.55 -0.34
CA HIS A 163 5.33 -4.59 0.28
C HIS A 163 4.96 -4.38 1.75
N PRO A 164 5.13 -5.41 2.61
CA PRO A 164 4.53 -5.44 3.95
C PRO A 164 4.80 -4.20 4.78
N LEU A 165 6.07 -3.89 5.04
CA LEU A 165 6.43 -2.74 5.87
C LEU A 165 6.21 -1.40 5.16
N MET A 166 6.43 -1.32 3.84
CA MET A 166 6.20 -0.05 3.15
C MET A 166 4.72 0.38 3.24
N ILE A 167 3.80 -0.54 2.97
CA ILE A 167 2.37 -0.24 3.02
C ILE A 167 1.92 0.03 4.44
N LEU A 168 2.40 -0.76 5.41
CA LEU A 168 2.13 -0.48 6.81
C LEU A 168 2.63 0.91 7.23
N CYS A 169 3.87 1.29 6.90
CA CYS A 169 4.47 2.54 7.33
C CYS A 169 3.79 3.78 6.73
N LYS A 170 3.22 3.69 5.51
CA LYS A 170 2.42 4.78 4.94
C LYS A 170 1.24 5.16 5.85
N SER A 171 0.54 4.16 6.40
CA SER A 171 -0.59 4.35 7.31
C SER A 171 -0.13 4.55 8.76
N LEU A 172 0.78 3.71 9.28
CA LEU A 172 1.20 3.76 10.68
C LEU A 172 1.83 5.11 11.07
N ALA A 173 2.63 5.69 10.18
CA ALA A 173 3.29 6.97 10.46
C ALA A 173 2.28 8.10 10.69
N VAL A 174 1.24 8.20 9.88
CA VAL A 174 0.19 9.20 10.04
C VAL A 174 -0.69 8.90 11.27
N VAL A 175 -1.04 7.65 11.51
CA VAL A 175 -1.79 7.22 12.71
C VAL A 175 -1.08 7.67 13.98
N LEU A 176 0.22 7.40 14.09
CA LEU A 176 1.00 7.78 15.27
C LEU A 176 1.17 9.30 15.39
N ALA A 177 1.43 10.01 14.29
CA ALA A 177 1.61 11.45 14.32
C ALA A 177 0.34 12.21 14.72
N THR A 178 -0.82 11.74 14.30
CA THR A 178 -2.13 12.36 14.59
C THR A 178 -2.64 12.06 15.99
N GLY A 179 -2.14 11.01 16.66
CA GLY A 179 -2.59 10.57 17.98
C GLY A 179 -3.72 9.53 17.91
N CYS A 180 -3.99 9.00 16.74
CA CYS A 180 -4.80 7.80 16.56
C CYS A 180 -4.08 6.56 17.08
N VAL A 181 -4.78 5.44 17.16
CA VAL A 181 -4.26 4.11 17.50
C VAL A 181 -4.63 3.14 16.40
N THR A 182 -3.96 1.98 16.32
CA THR A 182 -4.26 1.03 15.25
C THR A 182 -4.34 -0.41 15.71
N VAL A 183 -5.22 -1.16 15.05
CA VAL A 183 -5.23 -2.62 15.04
C VAL A 183 -4.93 -3.06 13.62
N VAL A 184 -3.79 -3.72 13.43
CA VAL A 184 -3.29 -4.14 12.11
C VAL A 184 -3.55 -5.62 11.90
N LYS A 185 -4.10 -5.97 10.74
CA LYS A 185 -4.12 -7.34 10.24
C LYS A 185 -3.16 -7.45 9.03
N PRO A 186 -1.93 -7.91 9.22
CA PRO A 186 -1.04 -8.16 8.10
C PRO A 186 -1.51 -9.36 7.28
N SER A 187 -1.07 -9.44 6.02
CA SER A 187 -1.29 -10.65 5.22
C SER A 187 -0.75 -11.89 5.93
N GLU A 188 -1.49 -12.98 5.87
CA GLU A 188 -1.08 -14.29 6.39
C GLU A 188 0.20 -14.82 5.73
N TYR A 189 0.52 -14.34 4.53
CA TYR A 189 1.76 -14.72 3.85
C TYR A 189 3.00 -14.00 4.43
N THR A 190 2.84 -12.77 4.94
CA THR A 190 3.99 -11.91 5.30
C THR A 190 3.82 -11.17 6.63
N PRO A 191 3.50 -11.87 7.73
CA PRO A 191 3.25 -11.22 9.02
C PRO A 191 4.51 -10.87 9.81
N LEU A 192 5.65 -11.53 9.51
CA LEU A 192 6.80 -11.56 10.41
C LEU A 192 7.45 -10.19 10.59
N THR A 193 7.60 -9.41 9.53
CA THR A 193 8.19 -8.06 9.63
C THR A 193 7.29 -7.08 10.38
N THR A 194 5.97 -7.22 10.26
CA THR A 194 4.99 -6.42 11.01
C THR A 194 5.09 -6.70 12.51
N LEU A 195 5.18 -7.99 12.90
CA LEU A 195 5.40 -8.40 14.30
C LEU A 195 6.73 -7.86 14.84
N LYS A 196 7.80 -8.00 14.05
CA LYS A 196 9.13 -7.51 14.44
C LYS A 196 9.17 -6.00 14.63
N LEU A 197 8.48 -5.24 13.75
CA LEU A 197 8.39 -3.79 13.90
C LEU A 197 7.64 -3.39 15.18
N ALA A 198 6.56 -4.10 15.52
CA ALA A 198 5.81 -3.83 16.75
C ALA A 198 6.65 -4.06 18.01
N GLN A 199 7.47 -5.12 18.05
CA GLN A 199 8.43 -5.38 19.12
C GLN A 199 9.44 -4.22 19.24
N ILE A 200 10.07 -3.83 18.11
CA ILE A 200 11.04 -2.72 18.06
C ILE A 200 10.40 -1.42 18.58
N PHE A 201 9.18 -1.11 18.19
CA PHE A 201 8.49 0.11 18.61
C PHE A 201 8.09 0.07 20.08
N SER A 202 7.68 -1.09 20.60
CA SER A 202 7.42 -1.28 22.02
C SER A 202 8.69 -1.06 22.85
N GLU A 203 9.81 -1.67 22.46
CA GLU A 203 11.12 -1.50 23.10
C GLU A 203 11.62 -0.04 23.02
N ALA A 204 11.30 0.68 21.95
CA ALA A 204 11.60 2.10 21.80
C ALA A 204 10.68 3.00 22.65
N GLY A 205 9.66 2.47 23.32
CA GLY A 205 8.80 3.17 24.27
C GLY A 205 7.45 3.61 23.71
N LEU A 206 6.98 3.00 22.63
CA LEU A 206 5.59 3.19 22.20
C LEU A 206 4.65 2.65 23.29
N PRO A 207 3.68 3.43 23.80
CA PRO A 207 2.79 2.97 24.85
C PRO A 207 2.00 1.71 24.44
N PRO A 208 1.75 0.77 25.37
CA PRO A 208 0.93 -0.41 25.11
C PRO A 208 -0.45 -0.04 24.54
N GLY A 209 -0.97 -0.87 23.65
CA GLY A 209 -2.28 -0.67 23.01
C GLY A 209 -2.33 0.32 21.85
N VAL A 210 -1.30 1.13 21.61
CA VAL A 210 -1.25 2.09 20.49
C VAL A 210 -1.10 1.38 19.14
N PHE A 211 -0.33 0.31 19.10
CA PHE A 211 -0.11 -0.53 17.92
C PHE A 211 -0.36 -1.99 18.29
N ASN A 212 -1.49 -2.53 17.84
CA ASN A 212 -1.87 -3.93 18.04
C ASN A 212 -1.87 -4.67 16.70
N ILE A 213 -1.62 -5.98 16.73
CA ILE A 213 -1.62 -6.85 15.55
C ILE A 213 -2.48 -8.07 15.86
N VAL A 214 -3.40 -8.37 14.96
CA VAL A 214 -4.19 -9.60 14.93
C VAL A 214 -3.84 -10.39 13.67
N LEU A 215 -3.51 -11.67 13.82
CA LEU A 215 -3.07 -12.54 12.75
C LEU A 215 -4.23 -13.37 12.21
N GLY A 216 -4.14 -13.81 10.97
CA GLY A 216 -5.14 -14.68 10.37
C GLY A 216 -5.49 -14.34 8.93
N LEU A 217 -6.43 -15.10 8.39
CA LEU A 217 -6.88 -14.97 7.01
C LEU A 217 -7.70 -13.68 6.80
N GLY A 218 -7.62 -13.12 5.59
CA GLY A 218 -8.43 -11.95 5.22
C GLY A 218 -9.93 -12.20 5.35
N GLN A 219 -10.39 -13.39 4.94
CA GLN A 219 -11.82 -13.77 4.97
C GLN A 219 -12.39 -14.10 6.36
N SER A 220 -11.54 -14.28 7.37
CA SER A 220 -11.93 -14.48 8.79
C SER A 220 -11.53 -13.29 9.65
N ALA A 221 -10.29 -13.22 10.12
CA ALA A 221 -9.79 -12.16 10.99
C ALA A 221 -9.93 -10.77 10.36
N GLY A 222 -9.61 -10.61 9.05
CA GLY A 222 -9.76 -9.35 8.34
C GLY A 222 -11.21 -8.89 8.23
N LYS A 223 -12.12 -9.81 7.93
CA LYS A 223 -13.55 -9.53 7.89
C LYS A 223 -14.09 -9.11 9.26
N MET A 224 -13.78 -9.88 10.31
CA MET A 224 -14.21 -9.56 11.67
C MET A 224 -13.68 -8.18 12.12
N LEU A 225 -12.43 -7.85 11.78
CA LEU A 225 -11.87 -6.53 12.09
C LEU A 225 -12.60 -5.40 11.33
N ALA A 226 -12.88 -5.57 10.04
CA ALA A 226 -13.60 -4.57 9.23
C ALA A 226 -15.07 -4.39 9.63
N GLU A 227 -15.69 -5.41 10.23
CA GLU A 227 -17.08 -5.40 10.71
C GLU A 227 -17.20 -4.94 12.19
N HIS A 228 -16.08 -4.72 12.90
CA HIS A 228 -16.11 -4.41 14.31
C HIS A 228 -16.70 -3.01 14.57
N GLY A 229 -17.65 -2.92 15.49
CA GLY A 229 -18.40 -1.69 15.76
C GLY A 229 -17.59 -0.50 16.30
N ASP A 230 -16.40 -0.76 16.83
CA ASP A 230 -15.53 0.24 17.47
C ASP A 230 -14.45 0.83 16.54
N ILE A 231 -14.43 0.47 15.25
CA ILE A 231 -13.51 1.10 14.31
C ILE A 231 -14.00 2.49 13.92
N ASP A 232 -13.10 3.46 13.93
CA ASP A 232 -13.38 4.82 13.48
C ASP A 232 -12.93 5.04 12.02
N LYS A 233 -11.92 4.27 11.58
CA LYS A 233 -11.42 4.28 10.20
C LYS A 233 -10.96 2.90 9.78
N LEU A 234 -11.23 2.54 8.52
CA LEU A 234 -10.66 1.37 7.86
C LEU A 234 -9.66 1.81 6.78
N VAL A 235 -8.43 1.34 6.88
CA VAL A 235 -7.41 1.43 5.84
C VAL A 235 -7.18 0.03 5.31
N LEU A 236 -7.39 -0.19 4.01
CA LEU A 236 -7.18 -1.47 3.38
C LEU A 236 -6.40 -1.30 2.08
N THR A 237 -5.28 -2.01 1.97
CA THR A 237 -4.61 -2.24 0.70
C THR A 237 -4.77 -3.70 0.30
N GLY A 238 -5.31 -3.95 -0.90
CA GLY A 238 -5.58 -5.32 -1.34
C GLY A 238 -6.23 -5.40 -2.71
N GLY A 239 -6.85 -6.54 -3.03
CA GLY A 239 -7.60 -6.71 -4.28
C GLY A 239 -8.93 -5.96 -4.26
N THR A 240 -9.41 -5.55 -5.42
CA THR A 240 -10.66 -4.76 -5.58
C THR A 240 -11.87 -5.42 -4.92
N GLU A 241 -12.01 -6.74 -5.04
CA GLU A 241 -13.12 -7.46 -4.42
C GLU A 241 -13.05 -7.45 -2.88
N ALA A 242 -11.85 -7.61 -2.32
CA ALA A 242 -11.64 -7.48 -0.87
C ALA A 242 -11.98 -6.06 -0.38
N GLY A 243 -11.62 -5.04 -1.18
CA GLY A 243 -11.97 -3.64 -0.91
C GLY A 243 -13.49 -3.42 -0.90
N ARG A 244 -14.23 -3.96 -1.88
CA ARG A 244 -15.70 -3.86 -1.91
C ARG A 244 -16.36 -4.49 -0.68
N ILE A 245 -15.90 -5.67 -0.27
CA ILE A 245 -16.43 -6.38 0.90
C ILE A 245 -16.14 -5.59 2.18
N ALA A 246 -14.88 -5.24 2.41
CA ALA A 246 -14.44 -4.56 3.63
C ALA A 246 -15.01 -3.13 3.71
N GLY A 247 -15.05 -2.41 2.59
CA GLY A 247 -15.63 -1.06 2.52
C GLY A 247 -17.13 -1.07 2.82
N SER A 248 -17.87 -2.06 2.30
CA SER A 248 -19.29 -2.22 2.62
C SER A 248 -19.52 -2.54 4.11
N ALA A 249 -18.59 -3.27 4.74
CA ALA A 249 -18.64 -3.56 6.18
C ALA A 249 -18.40 -2.31 7.01
N ALA A 250 -17.33 -1.57 6.72
CA ALA A 250 -16.98 -0.32 7.42
C ALA A 250 -18.07 0.76 7.28
N ALA A 251 -18.75 0.83 6.13
CA ALA A 251 -19.87 1.76 5.93
C ALA A 251 -21.04 1.53 6.91
N LYS A 252 -21.27 0.29 7.36
CA LYS A 252 -22.36 -0.02 8.31
C LYS A 252 -22.15 0.59 9.69
N VAL A 253 -20.91 0.86 10.06
CA VAL A 253 -20.53 1.47 11.34
C VAL A 253 -20.08 2.93 11.17
N PHE A 254 -20.28 3.52 9.98
CA PHE A 254 -19.89 4.89 9.63
C PHE A 254 -18.39 5.16 9.77
N ALA A 255 -17.54 4.14 9.67
CA ALA A 255 -16.09 4.31 9.70
C ALA A 255 -15.62 5.05 8.43
N HIS A 256 -14.65 5.95 8.59
CA HIS A 256 -13.94 6.55 7.46
C HIS A 256 -13.18 5.45 6.69
N GLN A 257 -12.91 5.67 5.41
CA GLN A 257 -12.32 4.65 4.56
C GLN A 257 -11.19 5.21 3.71
N THR A 258 -10.06 4.49 3.68
CA THR A 258 -9.02 4.61 2.67
C THR A 258 -8.79 3.25 2.06
N MET A 259 -9.08 3.11 0.77
CA MET A 259 -8.95 1.86 0.02
C MET A 259 -7.92 2.03 -1.08
N GLU A 260 -6.84 1.25 -1.01
CA GLU A 260 -5.80 1.15 -2.01
C GLU A 260 -5.90 -0.21 -2.68
N LEU A 261 -6.41 -0.25 -3.90
CA LEU A 261 -6.82 -1.49 -4.54
C LEU A 261 -5.98 -1.81 -5.78
N GLY A 262 -6.47 -2.70 -6.62
CA GLY A 262 -5.78 -3.14 -7.81
C GLY A 262 -5.51 -2.05 -8.84
N GLY A 263 -4.62 -2.34 -9.78
CA GLY A 263 -4.28 -1.42 -10.85
C GLY A 263 -3.91 -2.11 -12.16
N LYS A 264 -4.00 -1.37 -13.26
CA LYS A 264 -3.57 -1.80 -14.59
C LYS A 264 -2.84 -0.67 -15.29
N THR A 265 -1.76 -0.22 -14.67
CA THR A 265 -1.04 1.01 -15.02
C THR A 265 -0.65 1.08 -16.50
N PRO A 266 -1.16 2.05 -17.27
CA PRO A 266 -0.69 2.35 -18.61
C PRO A 266 0.62 3.14 -18.57
N VAL A 267 1.57 2.77 -19.43
CA VAL A 267 2.78 3.53 -19.70
C VAL A 267 2.73 3.96 -21.17
N MET A 268 2.42 5.22 -21.42
CA MET A 268 2.35 5.80 -22.77
C MET A 268 3.74 6.25 -23.21
N ILE A 269 4.25 5.70 -24.32
CA ILE A 269 5.61 5.92 -24.81
C ILE A 269 5.52 6.56 -26.21
N PHE A 270 5.84 7.85 -26.29
CA PHE A 270 5.86 8.62 -27.52
C PHE A 270 7.21 8.51 -28.22
N ASP A 271 7.25 8.71 -29.53
CA ASP A 271 8.41 8.50 -30.41
C ASP A 271 9.52 9.55 -30.22
N ASP A 272 9.23 10.65 -29.54
CA ASP A 272 10.22 11.67 -29.17
C ASP A 272 11.06 11.29 -27.94
N PHE A 273 10.72 10.20 -27.24
CA PHE A 273 11.48 9.71 -26.09
C PHE A 273 12.52 8.66 -26.51
N ASP A 274 13.66 8.65 -25.83
CA ASP A 274 14.72 7.67 -26.09
C ASP A 274 14.26 6.24 -25.80
N VAL A 275 14.33 5.36 -26.81
CA VAL A 275 13.79 4.00 -26.73
C VAL A 275 14.56 3.13 -25.74
N ASP A 276 15.88 3.28 -25.60
CA ASP A 276 16.66 2.48 -24.63
C ASP A 276 16.32 2.86 -23.19
N ARG A 277 16.12 4.14 -22.95
CA ARG A 277 15.62 4.61 -21.64
C ARG A 277 14.20 4.13 -21.37
N ALA A 278 13.32 4.18 -22.39
CA ALA A 278 11.95 3.68 -22.27
C ALA A 278 11.92 2.19 -21.90
N VAL A 279 12.75 1.38 -22.56
CA VAL A 279 12.87 -0.07 -22.28
C VAL A 279 13.39 -0.35 -20.87
N ASN A 280 14.38 0.43 -20.37
CA ASN A 280 14.88 0.27 -19.01
C ASN A 280 13.80 0.56 -17.97
N TYR A 281 13.04 1.65 -18.13
CA TYR A 281 11.91 1.96 -17.26
C TYR A 281 10.76 0.96 -17.39
N ALA A 282 10.51 0.45 -18.60
CA ALA A 282 9.48 -0.57 -18.84
C ALA A 282 9.79 -1.87 -18.09
N ALA A 283 11.02 -2.37 -18.23
CA ALA A 283 11.46 -3.58 -17.54
C ALA A 283 11.44 -3.39 -16.01
N PHE A 284 11.94 -2.25 -15.49
CA PHE A 284 11.88 -1.93 -14.09
C PHE A 284 10.44 -1.89 -13.57
N GLY A 285 9.57 -1.11 -14.23
CA GLY A 285 8.19 -0.94 -13.78
C GLY A 285 7.34 -2.22 -13.88
N ALA A 286 7.68 -3.13 -14.82
CA ALA A 286 6.95 -4.39 -15.00
C ALA A 286 7.42 -5.50 -14.05
N PHE A 287 8.69 -5.52 -13.64
CA PHE A 287 9.27 -6.70 -13.00
C PHE A 287 9.78 -6.48 -11.58
N ILE A 288 9.87 -5.24 -11.10
CA ILE A 288 10.16 -4.95 -9.68
C ILE A 288 9.15 -5.66 -8.78
N GLY A 289 9.60 -6.24 -7.65
CA GLY A 289 8.73 -7.02 -6.77
C GLY A 289 8.14 -8.27 -7.41
N ALA A 290 8.77 -8.83 -8.43
CA ALA A 290 8.23 -9.88 -9.29
C ALA A 290 6.88 -9.47 -9.91
N GLY A 291 6.72 -8.19 -10.25
CA GLY A 291 5.48 -7.64 -10.81
C GLY A 291 4.29 -7.60 -9.85
N GLN A 292 4.50 -7.95 -8.58
CA GLN A 292 3.47 -7.98 -7.54
C GLN A 292 3.31 -6.60 -6.88
N THR A 293 3.12 -5.58 -7.68
CA THR A 293 2.89 -4.22 -7.20
C THR A 293 1.67 -3.60 -7.90
N CYS A 294 0.83 -2.94 -7.12
CA CYS A 294 -0.42 -2.33 -7.61
C CYS A 294 -0.19 -1.31 -8.73
N VAL A 295 0.95 -0.64 -8.73
CA VAL A 295 1.37 0.32 -9.77
C VAL A 295 2.28 -0.29 -10.83
N CYS A 296 2.31 -1.63 -10.97
CA CYS A 296 3.09 -2.35 -11.98
C CYS A 296 2.81 -1.78 -13.38
N ALA A 297 3.87 -1.50 -14.16
CA ALA A 297 3.78 -1.10 -15.56
C ALA A 297 3.30 -2.27 -16.44
N SER A 298 2.03 -2.61 -16.31
CA SER A 298 1.43 -3.80 -16.88
C SER A 298 0.92 -3.63 -18.30
N ARG A 299 0.75 -2.36 -18.78
CA ARG A 299 0.36 -2.03 -20.14
C ARG A 299 1.33 -1.00 -20.73
N HIS A 300 2.20 -1.41 -21.64
CA HIS A 300 3.02 -0.48 -22.43
C HIS A 300 2.27 -0.10 -23.70
N ILE A 301 1.85 1.16 -23.80
CA ILE A 301 1.14 1.74 -24.94
C ILE A 301 2.17 2.54 -25.71
N VAL A 302 2.63 2.01 -26.88
CA VAL A 302 3.83 2.47 -27.58
C VAL A 302 3.45 3.05 -28.95
N GLN A 303 3.97 4.24 -29.27
CA GLN A 303 3.70 4.86 -30.58
C GLN A 303 4.17 3.97 -31.73
N ALA A 304 3.32 3.83 -32.77
CA ALA A 304 3.52 2.87 -33.85
C ALA A 304 4.87 3.03 -34.58
N SER A 305 5.39 4.27 -34.69
CA SER A 305 6.66 4.57 -35.33
C SER A 305 7.89 3.94 -34.67
N ILE A 306 7.83 3.65 -33.37
CA ILE A 306 8.94 3.05 -32.58
C ILE A 306 8.57 1.66 -32.03
N TYR A 307 7.41 1.12 -32.37
CA TYR A 307 6.86 -0.09 -31.78
C TYR A 307 7.77 -1.31 -31.94
N ASP A 308 8.20 -1.60 -33.16
CA ASP A 308 9.01 -2.79 -33.47
C ASP A 308 10.38 -2.74 -32.79
N GLU A 309 11.03 -1.55 -32.77
CA GLU A 309 12.29 -1.33 -32.08
C GLU A 309 12.12 -1.54 -30.55
N PHE A 310 11.08 -0.94 -29.98
CA PHE A 310 10.78 -1.08 -28.56
C PHE A 310 10.53 -2.54 -28.16
N VAL A 311 9.71 -3.25 -28.91
CA VAL A 311 9.38 -4.67 -28.69
C VAL A 311 10.63 -5.54 -28.73
N ALA A 312 11.47 -5.39 -29.73
CA ALA A 312 12.72 -6.16 -29.87
C ALA A 312 13.67 -5.90 -28.67
N LYS A 313 13.86 -4.63 -28.31
CA LYS A 313 14.73 -4.23 -27.20
C LYS A 313 14.16 -4.67 -25.83
N LEU A 314 12.84 -4.57 -25.62
CA LEU A 314 12.20 -5.03 -24.39
C LEU A 314 12.33 -6.55 -24.23
N GLN A 315 12.15 -7.31 -25.32
CA GLN A 315 12.37 -8.76 -25.30
C GLN A 315 13.81 -9.12 -24.89
N ALA A 316 14.81 -8.47 -25.49
CA ALA A 316 16.22 -8.70 -25.16
C ALA A 316 16.53 -8.34 -23.71
N LYS A 317 16.03 -7.19 -23.22
CA LYS A 317 16.18 -6.74 -21.84
C LYS A 317 15.54 -7.72 -20.87
N THR A 318 14.32 -8.17 -21.14
CA THR A 318 13.58 -9.10 -20.27
C THR A 318 14.32 -10.43 -20.13
N ARG A 319 14.86 -10.97 -21.22
CA ARG A 319 15.66 -12.21 -21.20
C ARG A 319 16.97 -12.09 -20.42
N SER A 320 17.49 -10.88 -20.23
CA SER A 320 18.71 -10.64 -19.46
C SER A 320 18.50 -10.56 -17.95
N ILE A 321 17.24 -10.57 -17.47
CA ILE A 321 16.92 -10.49 -16.05
C ILE A 321 17.32 -11.80 -15.35
N ARG A 322 18.13 -11.69 -14.30
CA ARG A 322 18.61 -12.84 -13.54
C ARG A 322 17.60 -13.21 -12.45
N ILE A 323 17.00 -14.40 -12.64
CA ILE A 323 16.12 -15.02 -11.64
C ILE A 323 16.99 -15.86 -10.70
N GLY A 324 16.77 -15.80 -9.40
CA GLY A 324 17.62 -16.55 -8.46
C GLY A 324 17.20 -16.48 -7.02
N ASP A 325 18.09 -16.95 -6.14
CA ASP A 325 17.94 -16.84 -4.68
C ASP A 325 17.77 -15.38 -4.29
N PRO A 326 16.72 -15.02 -3.55
CA PRO A 326 16.50 -13.64 -3.10
C PRO A 326 17.64 -13.05 -2.25
N PHE A 327 18.46 -13.91 -1.60
CA PHE A 327 19.61 -13.47 -0.81
C PHE A 327 20.90 -13.31 -1.62
N ASP A 328 20.95 -13.80 -2.86
CA ASP A 328 22.08 -13.51 -3.76
C ASP A 328 22.00 -12.05 -4.21
N PRO A 329 23.04 -11.22 -3.95
CA PRO A 329 23.06 -9.82 -4.36
C PRO A 329 23.02 -9.61 -5.89
N ASN A 330 23.26 -10.66 -6.67
CA ASN A 330 23.15 -10.62 -8.14
C ASN A 330 21.74 -10.92 -8.65
N THR A 331 20.86 -11.45 -7.82
CA THR A 331 19.46 -11.73 -8.19
C THR A 331 18.71 -10.43 -8.46
N GLN A 332 17.98 -10.39 -9.58
CA GLN A 332 17.18 -9.26 -10.02
C GLN A 332 15.68 -9.55 -9.97
N LEU A 333 15.30 -10.82 -9.95
CA LEU A 333 13.91 -11.26 -9.88
C LEU A 333 13.81 -12.45 -8.91
N GLY A 334 13.03 -12.30 -7.87
CA GLY A 334 12.68 -13.34 -6.92
C GLY A 334 11.43 -14.13 -7.34
N PRO A 335 10.93 -15.04 -6.47
CA PRO A 335 9.69 -15.76 -6.68
C PRO A 335 8.46 -14.85 -6.51
N VAL A 336 7.30 -15.31 -6.98
CA VAL A 336 6.00 -14.81 -6.54
C VAL A 336 5.66 -15.42 -5.18
N ILE A 337 4.71 -14.81 -4.46
CA ILE A 337 4.46 -15.12 -3.04
C ILE A 337 3.98 -16.55 -2.75
N SER A 338 3.30 -17.19 -3.69
CA SER A 338 2.68 -18.51 -3.46
C SER A 338 2.50 -19.31 -4.74
N ALA A 339 2.27 -20.62 -4.59
CA ALA A 339 1.90 -21.49 -5.71
C ALA A 339 0.64 -20.99 -6.42
N ARG A 340 -0.37 -20.55 -5.66
CA ARG A 340 -1.60 -19.96 -6.23
C ARG A 340 -1.31 -18.76 -7.12
N GLN A 341 -0.38 -17.88 -6.70
CA GLN A 341 -0.02 -16.71 -7.50
C GLN A 341 0.79 -17.09 -8.75
N ARG A 342 1.71 -18.06 -8.63
CA ARG A 342 2.40 -18.64 -9.80
C ARG A 342 1.40 -19.18 -10.82
N ASP A 343 0.47 -20.00 -10.37
CA ASP A 343 -0.51 -20.66 -11.24
C ASP A 343 -1.47 -19.63 -11.87
N ARG A 344 -1.78 -18.54 -11.16
CA ARG A 344 -2.50 -17.39 -11.72
C ARG A 344 -1.73 -16.77 -12.90
N VAL A 345 -0.45 -16.47 -12.74
CA VAL A 345 0.38 -15.87 -13.82
C VAL A 345 0.41 -16.80 -15.04
N LEU A 346 0.61 -18.10 -14.83
CA LEU A 346 0.61 -19.10 -15.91
C LEU A 346 -0.75 -19.20 -16.61
N THR A 347 -1.85 -19.04 -15.87
CA THR A 347 -3.20 -18.99 -16.43
C THR A 347 -3.37 -17.78 -17.35
N TYR A 348 -2.89 -16.60 -16.95
CA TYR A 348 -2.95 -15.41 -17.82
C TYR A 348 -2.03 -15.51 -19.03
N ALA A 349 -0.91 -16.22 -18.93
CA ALA A 349 -0.08 -16.52 -20.11
C ALA A 349 -0.85 -17.37 -21.12
N ARG A 350 -1.61 -18.39 -20.65
CA ARG A 350 -2.52 -19.17 -21.50
C ARG A 350 -3.61 -18.28 -22.12
N TYR A 351 -4.23 -17.41 -21.35
CA TYR A 351 -5.24 -16.46 -21.85
C TYR A 351 -4.68 -15.53 -22.93
N GLY A 352 -3.44 -15.05 -22.80
CA GLY A 352 -2.79 -14.27 -23.83
C GLY A 352 -2.66 -15.02 -25.17
N HIS A 353 -2.33 -16.30 -25.13
CA HIS A 353 -2.32 -17.16 -26.31
C HIS A 353 -3.71 -17.39 -26.90
N GLU A 354 -4.70 -17.71 -26.05
CA GLU A 354 -6.09 -17.95 -26.48
C GLU A 354 -6.69 -16.71 -27.14
N ASP A 355 -6.40 -15.52 -26.60
CA ASP A 355 -6.87 -14.24 -27.14
C ASP A 355 -6.11 -13.78 -28.38
N GLY A 356 -5.03 -14.50 -28.78
CA GLY A 356 -4.27 -14.27 -30.03
C GLY A 356 -3.15 -13.24 -29.89
N ALA A 357 -2.70 -12.90 -28.70
CA ALA A 357 -1.54 -12.05 -28.47
C ALA A 357 -0.23 -12.81 -28.75
N ARG A 358 0.81 -12.10 -29.18
CA ARG A 358 2.12 -12.67 -29.50
C ARG A 358 3.01 -12.72 -28.26
N LEU A 359 3.31 -13.93 -27.74
CA LEU A 359 4.29 -14.11 -26.67
C LEU A 359 5.71 -13.81 -27.18
N LEU A 360 6.43 -12.93 -26.49
CA LEU A 360 7.83 -12.60 -26.78
C LEU A 360 8.81 -13.41 -25.91
N THR A 361 8.48 -13.59 -24.62
CA THR A 361 9.32 -14.34 -23.67
C THR A 361 8.50 -14.71 -22.42
N GLY A 362 8.95 -15.71 -21.67
CA GLY A 362 8.32 -16.17 -20.44
C GLY A 362 7.08 -17.04 -20.68
N GLY A 363 6.06 -16.87 -19.85
CA GLY A 363 4.82 -17.64 -19.91
C GLY A 363 4.90 -19.01 -19.23
N VAL A 364 6.01 -19.32 -18.55
CA VAL A 364 6.29 -20.59 -17.91
C VAL A 364 6.87 -20.42 -16.51
N ALA A 365 6.80 -21.46 -15.69
CA ALA A 365 7.49 -21.51 -14.40
C ALA A 365 9.01 -21.53 -14.63
N ALA A 366 9.75 -20.75 -13.88
CA ALA A 366 11.20 -20.73 -13.93
C ALA A 366 11.79 -21.81 -13.00
N ARG A 367 12.91 -22.40 -13.42
CA ARG A 367 13.69 -23.32 -12.59
C ARG A 367 14.91 -22.61 -12.03
N VAL A 368 15.06 -22.62 -10.72
CA VAL A 368 16.20 -22.04 -10.01
C VAL A 368 16.91 -23.14 -9.25
N ALA A 369 18.22 -23.34 -9.51
CA ALA A 369 19.01 -24.39 -8.90
C ALA A 369 19.00 -24.29 -7.36
N GLY A 370 18.70 -25.40 -6.67
CA GLY A 370 18.57 -25.44 -5.22
C GLY A 370 17.26 -24.87 -4.65
N HIS A 371 16.30 -24.50 -5.51
CA HIS A 371 15.00 -23.94 -5.13
C HIS A 371 13.85 -24.65 -5.86
N ASP A 372 13.87 -25.97 -5.93
CA ASP A 372 12.94 -26.77 -6.77
C ASP A 372 11.46 -26.60 -6.37
N ASN A 373 11.18 -26.26 -5.11
CA ASN A 373 9.82 -26.02 -4.59
C ASN A 373 9.46 -24.52 -4.57
N GLY A 374 10.34 -23.64 -5.05
CA GLY A 374 10.09 -22.19 -5.10
C GLY A 374 9.04 -21.79 -6.14
N TYR A 375 8.42 -20.66 -5.93
CA TYR A 375 7.32 -20.18 -6.77
C TYR A 375 7.82 -19.22 -7.86
N PHE A 376 8.85 -19.59 -8.59
CA PHE A 376 9.47 -18.75 -9.62
C PHE A 376 8.70 -18.81 -10.94
N VAL A 377 8.58 -17.64 -11.59
CA VAL A 377 7.96 -17.47 -12.90
C VAL A 377 8.90 -16.66 -13.78
N GLU A 378 9.08 -17.07 -15.03
CA GLU A 378 9.84 -16.29 -15.99
C GLU A 378 9.15 -14.95 -16.29
N PRO A 379 9.90 -13.83 -16.38
CA PRO A 379 9.34 -12.55 -16.75
C PRO A 379 8.71 -12.63 -18.15
N THR A 380 7.41 -12.29 -18.20
CA THR A 380 6.53 -12.58 -19.32
C THR A 380 6.13 -11.30 -20.03
N VAL A 381 6.31 -11.28 -21.35
CA VAL A 381 5.94 -10.15 -22.21
C VAL A 381 5.10 -10.64 -23.39
N PHE A 382 3.91 -10.05 -23.54
CA PHE A 382 3.06 -10.21 -24.73
C PHE A 382 3.05 -8.93 -25.56
N ALA A 383 3.18 -9.06 -26.88
CA ALA A 383 3.05 -8.01 -27.87
C ALA A 383 1.75 -8.15 -28.67
N ASP A 384 1.42 -7.12 -29.44
CA ASP A 384 0.25 -7.05 -30.33
C ASP A 384 -1.07 -7.24 -29.55
N VAL A 385 -1.06 -6.79 -28.28
CA VAL A 385 -2.21 -6.91 -27.37
C VAL A 385 -3.25 -5.86 -27.73
N LYS A 386 -4.51 -6.27 -27.85
CA LYS A 386 -5.66 -5.41 -28.11
C LYS A 386 -6.41 -5.11 -26.79
N SER A 387 -7.14 -4.01 -26.76
CA SER A 387 -7.80 -3.56 -25.53
C SER A 387 -8.95 -4.47 -25.05
N ASP A 388 -9.51 -5.30 -25.91
CA ASP A 388 -10.54 -6.29 -25.57
C ASP A 388 -10.01 -7.60 -24.99
N MET A 389 -8.69 -7.81 -24.99
CA MET A 389 -8.06 -9.00 -24.45
C MET A 389 -8.03 -9.01 -22.92
N ARG A 390 -8.20 -10.18 -22.30
CA ARG A 390 -8.16 -10.36 -20.84
C ARG A 390 -6.85 -9.84 -20.22
N ILE A 391 -5.72 -10.08 -20.86
CA ILE A 391 -4.40 -9.65 -20.39
C ILE A 391 -4.19 -8.12 -20.47
N PHE A 392 -5.03 -7.40 -21.22
CA PHE A 392 -5.05 -5.94 -21.23
C PHE A 392 -5.91 -5.39 -20.09
N GLN A 393 -7.08 -5.99 -19.82
CA GLN A 393 -8.08 -5.48 -18.90
C GLN A 393 -7.85 -5.90 -17.44
N GLU A 394 -7.40 -7.13 -17.20
CA GLU A 394 -7.37 -7.72 -15.87
C GLU A 394 -5.98 -7.64 -15.23
N GLU A 395 -5.93 -7.41 -13.91
CA GLU A 395 -4.71 -7.39 -13.14
C GLU A 395 -4.15 -8.81 -12.94
N VAL A 396 -2.94 -9.07 -13.45
CA VAL A 396 -2.25 -10.37 -13.31
C VAL A 396 -1.57 -10.50 -11.95
N PHE A 397 -0.95 -9.42 -11.49
CA PHE A 397 -0.20 -9.31 -10.23
C PHE A 397 1.00 -10.26 -10.15
N GLY A 398 1.82 -10.25 -11.18
CA GLY A 398 3.02 -11.09 -11.31
C GLY A 398 3.98 -10.51 -12.37
N PRO A 399 5.10 -11.19 -12.66
CA PRO A 399 6.08 -10.70 -13.62
C PRO A 399 5.56 -10.80 -15.07
N PHE A 400 4.59 -9.95 -15.38
CA PHE A 400 3.81 -10.02 -16.61
C PHE A 400 3.47 -8.62 -17.12
N THR A 401 3.70 -8.38 -18.41
CA THR A 401 3.33 -7.12 -19.06
C THR A 401 2.88 -7.32 -20.51
N SER A 402 2.13 -6.34 -21.01
CA SER A 402 1.61 -6.31 -22.38
C SER A 402 2.07 -5.07 -23.13
N VAL A 403 2.23 -5.19 -24.46
CA VAL A 403 2.61 -4.09 -25.36
C VAL A 403 1.54 -3.92 -26.41
N THR A 404 1.05 -2.69 -26.57
CA THR A 404 -0.03 -2.31 -27.49
C THR A 404 0.42 -1.11 -28.32
N PRO A 405 0.33 -1.12 -29.65
CA PRO A 405 0.65 0.06 -30.46
C PRO A 405 -0.46 1.10 -30.40
N PHE A 406 -0.10 2.40 -30.49
CA PHE A 406 -1.05 3.50 -30.71
C PHE A 406 -0.62 4.38 -31.89
N LYS A 407 -1.56 5.13 -32.45
CA LYS A 407 -1.37 5.97 -33.64
C LYS A 407 -0.98 7.41 -33.29
N ASP A 408 -1.72 8.02 -32.39
CA ASP A 408 -1.60 9.42 -32.00
C ASP A 408 -1.95 9.63 -30.52
N GLU A 409 -1.81 10.87 -30.02
CA GLU A 409 -2.08 11.23 -28.62
C GLU A 409 -3.50 10.87 -28.16
N ALA A 410 -4.49 11.06 -29.05
CA ALA A 410 -5.88 10.74 -28.74
C ALA A 410 -6.12 9.23 -28.57
N ASP A 411 -5.48 8.43 -29.43
CA ASP A 411 -5.54 6.97 -29.36
C ASP A 411 -4.79 6.44 -28.14
N ALA A 412 -3.62 7.03 -27.78
CA ALA A 412 -2.89 6.71 -26.57
C ALA A 412 -3.76 6.93 -25.31
N LEU A 413 -4.44 8.07 -25.21
CA LEU A 413 -5.34 8.40 -24.10
C LEU A 413 -6.56 7.48 -24.06
N ARG A 414 -7.15 7.18 -25.21
CA ARG A 414 -8.27 6.23 -25.30
C ARG A 414 -7.88 4.87 -24.74
N LEU A 415 -6.73 4.30 -25.20
CA LEU A 415 -6.21 3.03 -24.71
C LEU A 415 -5.82 3.08 -23.23
N ALA A 416 -5.21 4.17 -22.77
CA ALA A 416 -4.84 4.33 -21.38
C ALA A 416 -6.06 4.29 -20.44
N ASN A 417 -7.13 4.98 -20.84
CA ASN A 417 -8.37 5.10 -20.07
C ASN A 417 -9.35 3.92 -20.26
N ASP A 418 -9.07 2.99 -21.19
CA ASP A 418 -9.88 1.79 -21.44
C ASP A 418 -9.57 0.70 -20.40
N SER A 419 -9.97 0.96 -19.16
CA SER A 419 -9.75 0.08 -18.01
C SER A 419 -10.68 0.48 -16.88
N PRO A 420 -11.16 -0.46 -16.04
CA PRO A 420 -11.91 -0.13 -14.82
C PRO A 420 -10.99 0.45 -13.73
N PHE A 421 -9.68 0.35 -13.88
CA PHE A 421 -8.69 0.81 -12.90
C PHE A 421 -8.20 2.24 -13.19
N GLY A 422 -7.88 2.95 -12.12
CA GLY A 422 -7.33 4.30 -12.16
C GLY A 422 -6.32 4.58 -11.06
N LEU A 423 -5.40 3.64 -10.77
CA LEU A 423 -4.39 3.83 -9.71
C LEU A 423 -3.27 4.74 -10.17
N ALA A 424 -2.53 4.33 -11.19
CA ALA A 424 -1.37 5.07 -11.67
C ALA A 424 -1.28 5.06 -13.20
N ALA A 425 -0.55 6.03 -13.75
CA ALA A 425 -0.15 6.11 -15.15
C ALA A 425 1.27 6.66 -15.28
N ALA A 426 1.94 6.35 -16.39
CA ALA A 426 3.22 6.95 -16.71
C ALA A 426 3.27 7.43 -18.16
N ILE A 427 4.01 8.52 -18.40
CA ILE A 427 4.14 9.18 -19.71
C ILE A 427 5.63 9.31 -20.04
N ARG A 428 6.01 8.93 -21.24
CA ARG A 428 7.38 9.06 -21.77
C ARG A 428 7.35 9.98 -22.99
N THR A 429 7.81 11.20 -22.84
CA THR A 429 7.91 12.20 -23.91
C THR A 429 8.90 13.28 -23.53
N ARG A 430 9.52 13.93 -24.52
CA ARG A 430 10.32 15.16 -24.32
C ARG A 430 9.49 16.43 -24.46
N ASP A 431 8.30 16.33 -25.04
CA ASP A 431 7.36 17.44 -25.18
C ASP A 431 6.66 17.71 -23.85
N VAL A 432 7.07 18.78 -23.18
CA VAL A 432 6.52 19.20 -21.88
C VAL A 432 5.03 19.53 -21.97
N ALA A 433 4.60 20.17 -23.07
CA ALA A 433 3.19 20.52 -23.25
C ALA A 433 2.31 19.27 -23.39
N ARG A 434 2.77 18.28 -24.18
CA ARG A 434 2.14 16.95 -24.29
C ARG A 434 2.08 16.26 -22.94
N ALA A 435 3.20 16.22 -22.21
CA ALA A 435 3.26 15.58 -20.91
C ALA A 435 2.17 16.07 -19.95
N HIS A 436 1.98 17.39 -19.85
CA HIS A 436 0.95 17.97 -18.99
C HIS A 436 -0.48 17.79 -19.51
N ARG A 437 -0.71 17.88 -20.83
CA ARG A 437 -2.05 17.60 -21.41
C ARG A 437 -2.49 16.17 -21.15
N VAL A 438 -1.58 15.21 -21.41
CA VAL A 438 -1.85 13.78 -21.21
C VAL A 438 -2.02 13.48 -19.71
N ALA A 439 -1.21 14.06 -18.84
CA ALA A 439 -1.34 13.89 -17.39
C ALA A 439 -2.68 14.42 -16.85
N ALA A 440 -3.19 15.50 -17.40
CA ALA A 440 -4.50 16.05 -17.02
C ALA A 440 -5.69 15.21 -17.53
N ALA A 441 -5.50 14.47 -18.64
CA ALA A 441 -6.58 13.74 -19.30
C ALA A 441 -6.64 12.24 -18.95
N VAL A 442 -5.55 11.67 -18.43
CA VAL A 442 -5.52 10.26 -18.04
C VAL A 442 -6.25 10.05 -16.71
N LYS A 443 -7.08 9.01 -16.63
CA LYS A 443 -7.80 8.60 -15.40
C LYS A 443 -6.86 7.82 -14.49
N ALA A 444 -6.14 8.53 -13.66
CA ALA A 444 -5.25 7.94 -12.66
C ALA A 444 -5.08 8.90 -11.48
N GLY A 445 -4.97 8.35 -10.27
CA GLY A 445 -4.69 9.16 -9.09
C GLY A 445 -3.22 9.54 -8.96
N ILE A 446 -2.32 8.79 -9.62
CA ILE A 446 -0.87 9.01 -9.61
C ILE A 446 -0.38 9.05 -11.06
N VAL A 447 0.36 10.09 -11.44
CA VAL A 447 0.94 10.19 -12.78
C VAL A 447 2.42 10.53 -12.71
N TRP A 448 3.24 9.69 -13.35
CA TRP A 448 4.67 9.96 -13.49
C TRP A 448 5.01 10.42 -14.93
N ILE A 449 5.75 11.50 -15.04
CA ILE A 449 6.32 11.97 -16.31
C ILE A 449 7.80 11.60 -16.30
N ASN A 450 8.22 10.78 -17.27
CA ASN A 450 9.59 10.32 -17.48
C ASN A 450 10.22 9.59 -16.28
N ASP A 451 9.40 9.09 -15.36
CA ASP A 451 9.80 8.29 -14.19
C ASP A 451 8.75 7.20 -13.89
N HIS A 452 9.04 6.28 -12.95
CA HIS A 452 8.13 5.24 -12.48
C HIS A 452 8.45 4.85 -11.04
N HIS A 453 7.45 4.43 -10.27
CA HIS A 453 7.58 3.99 -8.86
C HIS A 453 8.09 5.04 -7.87
N ARG A 454 8.14 6.32 -8.23
CA ARG A 454 8.54 7.35 -7.29
C ARG A 454 7.46 7.57 -6.24
N LEU A 455 7.78 7.33 -4.98
CA LEU A 455 6.94 7.56 -3.81
C LEU A 455 7.64 8.53 -2.87
N ASP A 456 6.87 9.48 -2.32
CA ASP A 456 7.33 10.45 -1.34
C ASP A 456 6.25 10.61 -0.25
N PRO A 457 6.59 10.66 1.06
CA PRO A 457 5.60 10.82 2.12
C PRO A 457 4.79 12.13 2.03
N ALA A 458 5.31 13.14 1.36
CA ALA A 458 4.61 14.42 1.16
C ALA A 458 3.68 14.43 -0.06
N SER A 459 3.75 13.41 -0.92
CA SER A 459 2.94 13.34 -2.14
C SER A 459 1.70 12.47 -1.93
N PRO A 460 0.48 12.95 -2.23
CA PRO A 460 -0.73 12.15 -2.10
C PRO A 460 -0.63 10.86 -2.93
N TRP A 461 -1.02 9.75 -2.35
CA TRP A 461 -1.01 8.44 -2.98
C TRP A 461 -2.40 7.83 -2.96
N GLY A 462 -2.91 7.35 -4.08
CA GLY A 462 -4.19 6.66 -4.16
C GLY A 462 -4.83 6.71 -5.53
N GLY A 463 -5.73 5.76 -5.76
CA GLY A 463 -6.43 5.57 -7.01
C GLY A 463 -7.79 6.28 -7.11
N VAL A 464 -8.42 6.09 -8.27
CA VAL A 464 -9.81 6.41 -8.56
C VAL A 464 -10.50 5.17 -9.13
N ASP A 465 -11.81 5.19 -9.29
CA ASP A 465 -12.63 4.10 -9.81
C ASP A 465 -12.38 2.77 -9.04
N ASP A 466 -12.18 1.65 -9.73
CA ASP A 466 -11.95 0.33 -9.12
C ASP A 466 -10.59 0.20 -8.40
N SER A 467 -9.75 1.23 -8.47
CA SER A 467 -8.48 1.29 -7.73
C SER A 467 -8.59 1.90 -6.33
N GLY A 468 -9.76 2.38 -5.93
CA GLY A 468 -10.03 2.73 -4.53
C GLY A 468 -10.50 4.15 -4.28
N ILE A 469 -10.55 4.51 -3.00
CA ILE A 469 -11.01 5.81 -2.49
C ILE A 469 -10.10 6.31 -1.37
N GLY A 470 -10.10 7.62 -1.14
CA GLY A 470 -9.21 8.24 -0.16
C GLY A 470 -7.80 8.42 -0.69
N ARG A 471 -6.91 8.88 0.19
CA ARG A 471 -5.48 9.04 -0.12
C ARG A 471 -4.63 8.61 1.07
N GLU A 472 -3.52 7.95 0.78
CA GLU A 472 -2.40 7.78 1.69
C GLU A 472 -1.33 8.84 1.39
N CYS A 473 -0.45 9.11 2.33
CA CYS A 473 0.58 10.16 2.22
C CYS A 473 0.00 11.58 2.02
N GLY A 474 0.87 12.57 1.98
CA GLY A 474 0.48 13.96 1.84
C GLY A 474 -0.29 14.54 3.02
N THR A 475 -0.71 15.77 2.87
CA THR A 475 -1.58 16.48 3.83
C THR A 475 -2.99 15.91 3.83
N GLU A 476 -3.45 15.38 2.72
CA GLU A 476 -4.77 14.75 2.55
C GLU A 476 -4.94 13.57 3.50
N SER A 477 -3.96 12.67 3.57
CA SER A 477 -3.97 11.56 4.51
C SER A 477 -3.94 12.04 5.96
N PHE A 478 -3.12 13.07 6.23
CA PHE A 478 -3.00 13.63 7.57
C PHE A 478 -4.33 14.24 8.05
N ASP A 479 -4.98 15.03 7.21
CA ASP A 479 -6.25 15.67 7.52
C ASP A 479 -7.41 14.66 7.69
N ASP A 480 -7.39 13.56 6.94
CA ASP A 480 -8.38 12.49 7.00
C ASP A 480 -8.28 11.61 8.29
N HIS A 481 -7.30 11.88 9.14
CA HIS A 481 -7.17 11.27 10.48
C HIS A 481 -7.68 12.15 11.62
N PHE A 482 -8.46 13.20 11.28
CA PHE A 482 -9.08 14.08 12.27
C PHE A 482 -10.58 14.26 12.01
N ASN A 483 -11.33 14.35 13.11
CA ASN A 483 -12.67 14.92 13.11
C ASN A 483 -12.57 16.43 13.28
N THR A 484 -13.22 17.21 12.42
CA THR A 484 -13.28 18.67 12.51
C THR A 484 -14.53 19.09 13.28
N LYS A 485 -14.34 19.83 14.37
CA LYS A 485 -15.41 20.42 15.17
C LYS A 485 -15.43 21.93 14.94
N SER A 486 -16.58 22.48 14.56
CA SER A 486 -16.80 23.92 14.54
C SER A 486 -17.28 24.40 15.91
N VAL A 487 -16.62 25.43 16.46
CA VAL A 487 -16.99 26.04 17.73
C VAL A 487 -17.40 27.48 17.49
N MET A 488 -18.64 27.79 17.84
CA MET A 488 -19.22 29.12 17.69
C MET A 488 -19.42 29.74 19.08
N VAL A 489 -18.82 30.90 19.32
CA VAL A 489 -18.90 31.61 20.57
C VAL A 489 -19.60 32.96 20.32
N ALA A 490 -20.72 33.22 20.95
CA ALA A 490 -21.33 34.54 20.98
C ALA A 490 -20.44 35.50 21.80
N THR A 491 -20.05 36.63 21.19
CA THR A 491 -19.22 37.67 21.82
C THR A 491 -20.04 38.89 22.25
N HIS A 492 -21.36 38.74 22.31
CA HIS A 492 -22.31 39.76 22.76
C HIS A 492 -23.14 39.23 23.95
N GLU A 493 -23.62 40.13 24.78
CA GLU A 493 -24.47 39.85 25.93
C GLU A 493 -25.95 40.21 25.68
N GLN A 494 -26.36 40.40 24.43
CA GLN A 494 -27.76 40.77 24.13
C GLN A 494 -28.70 39.65 24.52
N PRO A 495 -29.82 39.97 25.25
CA PRO A 495 -30.85 39.00 25.57
C PRO A 495 -31.45 38.41 24.27
N PHE A 496 -31.69 37.10 24.29
CA PHE A 496 -32.33 36.41 23.18
C PHE A 496 -33.51 35.57 23.72
N ASP A 497 -34.73 35.93 23.31
CA ASP A 497 -35.93 35.16 23.61
C ASP A 497 -36.75 34.96 22.36
N TRP A 498 -36.57 33.85 21.68
CA TRP A 498 -37.26 33.49 20.45
C TRP A 498 -38.80 33.50 20.56
N TYR A 499 -39.33 33.11 21.73
CA TYR A 499 -40.74 32.92 21.93
C TYR A 499 -41.45 34.19 22.47
N ARG A 500 -40.70 35.15 22.94
CA ARG A 500 -41.22 36.39 23.53
C ARG A 500 -41.11 37.57 22.58
N ASP A 501 -40.11 37.63 21.73
CA ASP A 501 -39.80 38.80 20.90
C ASP A 501 -39.76 38.43 19.40
N THR A 502 -40.73 38.99 18.62
CA THR A 502 -40.81 38.80 17.19
C THR A 502 -39.58 39.34 16.41
N ALA A 503 -38.86 40.33 16.98
CA ALA A 503 -37.61 40.81 16.41
C ALA A 503 -36.47 39.75 16.50
N SER A 504 -36.50 38.86 17.48
CA SER A 504 -35.55 37.76 17.66
C SER A 504 -35.78 36.63 16.66
N GLN A 505 -36.97 36.53 16.03
CA GLN A 505 -37.30 35.51 15.03
C GLN A 505 -36.57 35.67 13.70
N ARG A 506 -35.79 36.74 13.50
CA ARG A 506 -34.90 36.92 12.35
C ARG A 506 -33.60 36.18 12.42
N ARG A 507 -33.34 35.43 13.54
CA ARG A 507 -32.07 34.77 13.84
C ARG A 507 -32.05 33.30 13.45
N LEU A 508 -32.75 32.83 12.46
CA LEU A 508 -32.74 31.42 12.04
C LEU A 508 -31.57 31.02 11.13
N ASN A 509 -30.57 31.91 10.91
CA ASN A 509 -29.36 31.59 10.11
C ASN A 509 -28.12 32.10 10.82
#